data_b527801f074c73a068d7351c2dc2f531
#
_entry.id   b527801f074c73a068d7351c2dc2f531
#
_cell.length_a   1.000
_cell.length_b   1.000
_cell.length_c   1.000
_cell.angle_alpha   90.00
_cell.angle_beta   90.00
_cell.angle_gamma   90.00
#
_symmetry.space_group_name_H-M   'P 1'
#
loop_
_entity.id
_entity.type
_entity.pdbx_description
1 polymer ?
#
loop_
_entity_poly.entity_id
_entity_poly.type
_entity_poly.pdbx_seq_one_letter_code
_entity_poly.pdbx_strand_id
1 'polypeptide(L)'
;MNNIQRDLLKNVVLVDAGGSAGVRTAISRAKKGGFKTVRSDDLAAHVIKGLLERTKLDTRKLSEVRLVCAFPEGEQGMQPARMAVFAAALPVDVTALTINRYCSSGLQSIVDEIAYIACGMKTISIAGGMESMTMIPMGGVKFAPNPRLVEEWPESYMTMGLTSELL
;
A
#
# COMPACT_ATOMS: atom_id res chain seq x y z
N MET A 1 -24.67 12.10 1.85
CA MET A 1 -24.57 11.05 0.82
C MET A 1 -25.95 10.90 0.20
N ASN A 2 -26.10 11.13 -1.10
CA ASN A 2 -27.38 11.01 -1.81
C ASN A 2 -27.75 9.52 -2.04
N ASN A 3 -28.99 9.26 -2.50
CA ASN A 3 -29.45 7.88 -2.70
C ASN A 3 -28.62 7.10 -3.73
N ILE A 4 -28.15 7.78 -4.79
CA ILE A 4 -27.27 7.18 -5.82
C ILE A 4 -25.96 6.69 -5.22
N GLN A 5 -25.32 7.50 -4.37
CA GLN A 5 -24.07 7.10 -3.70
C GLN A 5 -24.25 5.90 -2.75
N ARG A 6 -25.41 5.84 -2.06
CA ARG A 6 -25.75 4.69 -1.21
C ARG A 6 -25.96 3.43 -2.04
N ASP A 7 -26.62 3.55 -3.19
CA ASP A 7 -26.91 2.40 -4.06
C ASP A 7 -25.65 1.84 -4.72
N LEU A 8 -24.70 2.68 -5.13
CA LEU A 8 -23.42 2.24 -5.68
C LEU A 8 -22.59 1.42 -4.69
N LEU A 9 -22.66 1.73 -3.39
CA LEU A 9 -21.88 1.05 -2.35
C LEU A 9 -22.54 -0.21 -1.79
N LYS A 10 -23.83 -0.46 -2.04
CA LYS A 10 -24.56 -1.61 -1.49
C LYS A 10 -23.97 -2.97 -1.85
N ASN A 11 -23.30 -3.05 -2.99
CA ASN A 11 -22.78 -4.32 -3.54
C ASN A 11 -21.28 -4.50 -3.33
N VAL A 12 -20.62 -3.55 -2.66
CA VAL A 12 -19.18 -3.67 -2.36
C VAL A 12 -19.01 -4.28 -0.97
N VAL A 13 -18.31 -5.39 -0.88
CA VAL A 13 -18.09 -6.13 0.36
C VAL A 13 -16.59 -6.27 0.60
N LEU A 14 -16.15 -5.94 1.81
CA LEU A 14 -14.81 -6.29 2.31
C LEU A 14 -14.86 -7.72 2.85
N VAL A 15 -14.29 -8.68 2.11
CA VAL A 15 -14.36 -10.12 2.43
C VAL A 15 -13.45 -10.50 3.58
N ASP A 16 -12.22 -9.99 3.56
CA ASP A 16 -11.23 -10.25 4.60
C ASP A 16 -10.41 -8.97 4.83
N ALA A 17 -10.91 -8.14 5.73
CA ALA A 17 -10.31 -6.84 6.02
C ALA A 17 -10.24 -6.61 7.51
N GLY A 18 -9.12 -6.10 7.97
CA GLY A 18 -8.91 -5.50 9.28
C GLY A 18 -9.48 -6.24 10.51
N GLY A 19 -9.17 -5.78 11.68
CA GLY A 19 -9.63 -6.38 12.92
C GLY A 19 -9.09 -7.80 13.10
N SER A 20 -9.94 -8.78 13.33
CA SER A 20 -9.55 -10.19 13.45
C SER A 20 -9.30 -10.88 12.11
N ALA A 21 -9.53 -10.22 10.99
CA ALA A 21 -9.61 -10.85 9.67
C ALA A 21 -8.52 -10.43 8.68
N GLY A 22 -7.92 -9.25 8.81
CA GLY A 22 -6.84 -8.83 7.90
C GLY A 22 -5.57 -9.67 8.04
N VAL A 23 -4.88 -9.93 6.92
CA VAL A 23 -3.59 -10.61 6.92
C VAL A 23 -2.46 -9.59 6.94
N ARG A 24 -1.52 -9.78 7.84
CA ARG A 24 -0.34 -8.90 7.97
C ARG A 24 0.86 -9.67 8.52
N THR A 25 2.06 -9.19 8.25
CA THR A 25 3.25 -9.60 8.96
C THR A 25 3.29 -8.99 10.36
N ALA A 26 4.16 -9.49 11.23
CA ALA A 26 4.56 -8.74 12.41
C ALA A 26 5.20 -7.40 12.00
N ILE A 27 5.15 -6.40 12.88
CA ILE A 27 5.91 -5.16 12.74
C ILE A 27 7.27 -5.37 13.41
N SER A 28 8.32 -4.96 12.73
CA SER A 28 9.69 -5.06 13.23
C SER A 28 10.31 -3.68 13.36
N ARG A 29 11.10 -3.46 14.40
CA ARG A 29 11.81 -2.20 14.60
C ARG A 29 12.80 -1.97 13.47
N ALA A 30 12.75 -0.80 12.83
CA ALA A 30 13.69 -0.41 11.78
C ALA A 30 15.15 -0.50 12.27
N LYS A 31 16.05 -0.92 11.41
CA LYS A 31 17.49 -1.08 11.62
C LYS A 31 17.90 -2.14 12.65
N LYS A 32 17.05 -2.52 13.58
CA LYS A 32 17.37 -3.44 14.70
C LYS A 32 16.49 -4.68 14.77
N GLY A 33 15.37 -4.70 14.08
CA GLY A 33 14.40 -5.80 14.15
C GLY A 33 14.74 -7.00 13.26
N GLY A 34 13.98 -8.08 13.40
CA GLY A 34 14.18 -9.33 12.68
C GLY A 34 14.01 -9.23 11.15
N PHE A 35 13.27 -8.21 10.66
CA PHE A 35 13.06 -8.00 9.23
C PHE A 35 14.06 -7.02 8.58
N LYS A 36 15.14 -6.67 9.27
CA LYS A 36 16.12 -5.69 8.78
C LYS A 36 16.76 -6.03 7.42
N THR A 37 16.79 -7.30 7.05
CA THR A 37 17.36 -7.82 5.80
C THR A 37 16.30 -8.41 4.88
N VAL A 38 15.02 -8.28 5.21
CA VAL A 38 13.92 -8.82 4.42
C VAL A 38 13.34 -7.72 3.55
N ARG A 39 13.23 -7.99 2.26
CA ARG A 39 12.64 -7.05 1.28
C ARG A 39 11.15 -6.87 1.54
N SER A 40 10.67 -5.66 1.32
CA SER A 40 9.25 -5.33 1.53
C SER A 40 8.33 -6.01 0.50
N ASP A 41 8.80 -6.20 -0.73
CA ASP A 41 8.07 -6.93 -1.78
C ASP A 41 7.90 -8.42 -1.44
N ASP A 42 8.90 -9.06 -0.81
CA ASP A 42 8.78 -10.43 -0.30
C ASP A 42 7.80 -10.53 0.87
N LEU A 43 7.82 -9.54 1.79
CA LEU A 43 6.83 -9.46 2.87
C LEU A 43 5.41 -9.30 2.33
N ALA A 44 5.23 -8.44 1.33
CA ALA A 44 3.93 -8.24 0.67
C ALA A 44 3.47 -9.52 -0.05
N ALA A 45 4.36 -10.18 -0.77
CA ALA A 45 4.06 -11.46 -1.43
C ALA A 45 3.63 -12.55 -0.43
N HIS A 46 4.30 -12.62 0.72
CA HIS A 46 3.93 -13.55 1.79
C HIS A 46 2.51 -13.27 2.33
N VAL A 47 2.19 -11.99 2.57
CA VAL A 47 0.85 -11.58 3.02
C VAL A 47 -0.22 -11.88 1.97
N ILE A 48 0.05 -11.61 0.70
CA ILE A 48 -0.86 -11.91 -0.42
C ILE A 48 -1.14 -13.43 -0.48
N LYS A 49 -0.10 -14.27 -0.40
CA LYS A 49 -0.26 -15.74 -0.38
C LYS A 49 -1.12 -16.17 0.81
N GLY A 50 -0.85 -15.67 2.00
CA GLY A 50 -1.65 -15.98 3.19
C GLY A 50 -3.10 -15.56 3.06
N LEU A 51 -3.38 -14.40 2.45
CA LEU A 51 -4.73 -13.94 2.16
C LEU A 51 -5.46 -14.89 1.19
N LEU A 52 -4.80 -15.29 0.11
CA LEU A 52 -5.36 -16.20 -0.88
C LEU A 52 -5.62 -17.60 -0.31
N GLU A 53 -4.70 -18.12 0.50
CA GLU A 53 -4.87 -19.40 1.20
C GLU A 53 -6.07 -19.36 2.15
N ARG A 54 -6.27 -18.25 2.83
CA ARG A 54 -7.35 -18.05 3.79
C ARG A 54 -8.72 -17.86 3.13
N THR A 55 -8.77 -17.05 2.08
CA THR A 55 -10.03 -16.74 1.37
C THR A 55 -10.41 -17.79 0.34
N LYS A 56 -9.49 -18.65 -0.06
CA LYS A 56 -9.65 -19.61 -1.17
C LYS A 56 -10.05 -18.95 -2.49
N LEU A 57 -9.64 -17.70 -2.67
CA LEU A 57 -9.94 -16.93 -3.86
C LEU A 57 -9.28 -17.56 -5.10
N ASP A 58 -10.08 -17.75 -6.15
CA ASP A 58 -9.56 -18.06 -7.47
C ASP A 58 -8.82 -16.85 -8.04
N THR A 59 -7.51 -16.93 -8.16
CA THR A 59 -6.64 -15.83 -8.60
C THR A 59 -6.94 -15.35 -10.02
N ARG A 60 -7.59 -16.18 -10.86
CA ARG A 60 -8.04 -15.78 -12.21
C ARG A 60 -9.17 -14.76 -12.19
N LYS A 61 -9.85 -14.61 -11.06
CA LYS A 61 -10.91 -13.60 -10.84
C LYS A 61 -10.40 -12.30 -10.25
N LEU A 62 -9.13 -12.27 -9.85
CA LEU A 62 -8.51 -11.09 -9.27
C LEU A 62 -8.21 -10.05 -10.35
N SER A 63 -8.79 -8.87 -10.22
CA SER A 63 -8.61 -7.79 -11.19
C SER A 63 -7.32 -7.01 -10.95
N GLU A 64 -7.03 -6.67 -9.69
CA GLU A 64 -5.88 -5.83 -9.33
C GLU A 64 -5.37 -6.10 -7.93
N VAL A 65 -4.09 -5.86 -7.74
CA VAL A 65 -3.45 -5.68 -6.43
C VAL A 65 -2.98 -4.24 -6.32
N ARG A 66 -3.56 -3.48 -5.38
CA ARG A 66 -3.16 -2.11 -5.09
C ARG A 66 -2.42 -2.06 -3.76
N LEU A 67 -1.13 -1.79 -3.82
CA LEU A 67 -0.30 -1.66 -2.64
C LEU A 67 0.21 -0.24 -2.49
N VAL A 68 0.39 0.17 -1.25
CA VAL A 68 1.02 1.43 -0.92
C VAL A 68 2.50 1.23 -0.62
N CYS A 69 3.29 2.21 -1.00
CA CYS A 69 4.69 2.34 -0.62
C CYS A 69 5.02 3.84 -0.55
N ALA A 70 5.47 4.30 0.60
CA ALA A 70 5.76 5.72 0.81
C ALA A 70 7.05 6.16 0.11
N PHE A 71 8.03 5.26 0.01
CA PHE A 71 9.31 5.52 -0.64
C PHE A 71 9.61 4.42 -1.66
N PRO A 72 9.01 4.47 -2.87
CA PRO A 72 9.21 3.47 -3.91
C PRO A 72 10.55 3.67 -4.62
N GLU A 73 11.65 3.51 -3.89
CA GLU A 73 13.03 3.70 -4.31
C GLU A 73 13.87 2.50 -3.91
N GLY A 74 15.08 2.36 -4.45
CA GLY A 74 16.01 1.28 -4.11
C GLY A 74 15.36 -0.09 -4.16
N GLU A 75 15.41 -0.84 -3.06
CA GLU A 75 14.80 -2.16 -2.91
C GLU A 75 13.27 -2.13 -3.01
N GLN A 76 12.65 -0.99 -2.84
CA GLN A 76 11.21 -0.72 -3.05
C GLN A 76 10.96 -0.03 -4.39
N GLY A 77 11.96 0.04 -5.25
CA GLY A 77 11.92 0.79 -6.51
C GLY A 77 11.04 0.21 -7.58
N MET A 78 11.04 0.89 -8.71
CA MET A 78 10.19 0.61 -9.86
C MET A 78 8.69 0.70 -9.50
N GLN A 79 7.97 -0.38 -9.64
CA GLN A 79 6.55 -0.50 -9.28
C GLN A 79 6.39 -1.61 -8.25
N PRO A 80 6.58 -1.32 -6.96
CA PRO A 80 6.70 -2.35 -5.93
C PRO A 80 5.46 -3.23 -5.79
N ALA A 81 4.25 -2.73 -6.02
CA ALA A 81 3.05 -3.57 -6.06
C ALA A 81 3.14 -4.63 -7.16
N ARG A 82 3.71 -4.31 -8.32
CA ARG A 82 3.91 -5.28 -9.40
C ARG A 82 4.97 -6.31 -9.05
N MET A 83 6.03 -5.90 -8.37
CA MET A 83 7.06 -6.83 -7.89
C MET A 83 6.48 -7.80 -6.88
N ALA A 84 5.63 -7.34 -5.97
CA ALA A 84 4.92 -8.20 -5.02
C ALA A 84 3.98 -9.20 -5.72
N VAL A 85 3.27 -8.78 -6.78
CA VAL A 85 2.42 -9.67 -7.60
C VAL A 85 3.24 -10.80 -8.22
N PHE A 86 4.40 -10.49 -8.80
CA PHE A 86 5.32 -11.50 -9.35
C PHE A 86 5.89 -12.40 -8.26
N ALA A 87 6.36 -11.86 -7.14
CA ALA A 87 6.88 -12.63 -6.02
C ALA A 87 5.81 -13.53 -5.35
N ALA A 88 4.54 -13.11 -5.44
CA ALA A 88 3.40 -13.93 -5.02
C ALA A 88 3.02 -15.02 -6.02
N ALA A 89 3.63 -15.05 -7.20
CA ALA A 89 3.32 -15.96 -8.33
C ALA A 89 1.84 -15.83 -8.79
N LEU A 90 1.29 -14.64 -8.77
CA LEU A 90 -0.04 -14.36 -9.33
C LEU A 90 0.00 -14.37 -10.87
N PRO A 91 -1.16 -14.61 -11.53
CA PRO A 91 -1.25 -14.52 -12.98
C PRO A 91 -0.77 -13.17 -13.51
N VAL A 92 -0.15 -13.16 -14.69
CA VAL A 92 0.38 -11.94 -15.32
C VAL A 92 -0.71 -10.92 -15.69
N ASP A 93 -1.93 -11.41 -15.87
CA ASP A 93 -3.11 -10.58 -16.19
C ASP A 93 -3.61 -9.77 -14.98
N VAL A 94 -3.23 -10.15 -13.76
CA VAL A 94 -3.55 -9.37 -12.56
C VAL A 94 -2.78 -8.06 -12.63
N THR A 95 -3.50 -6.94 -12.73
CA THR A 95 -2.88 -5.62 -12.74
C THR A 95 -2.36 -5.24 -11.36
N ALA A 96 -1.44 -4.31 -11.30
CA ALA A 96 -0.92 -3.80 -10.03
C ALA A 96 -0.71 -2.30 -10.08
N LEU A 97 -0.99 -1.62 -8.98
CA LEU A 97 -0.78 -0.20 -8.84
C LEU A 97 -0.15 0.12 -7.48
N THR A 98 0.91 0.92 -7.52
CA THR A 98 1.50 1.48 -6.30
C THR A 98 1.00 2.91 -6.12
N ILE A 99 0.49 3.20 -4.94
CA ILE A 99 0.03 4.55 -4.59
C ILE A 99 0.77 5.08 -3.37
N ASN A 100 0.81 6.40 -3.26
CA ASN A 100 1.46 7.08 -2.16
C ASN A 100 0.65 8.30 -1.69
N ARG A 101 0.23 8.24 -0.44
CA ARG A 101 -0.30 9.34 0.36
C ARG A 101 0.32 9.25 1.77
N TYR A 102 1.59 8.87 1.83
CA TYR A 102 2.33 8.62 3.07
C TYR A 102 1.53 7.75 4.07
N CYS A 103 1.41 8.18 5.32
CA CYS A 103 0.78 7.40 6.40
C CYS A 103 -0.71 7.07 6.16
N SER A 104 -1.43 7.83 5.34
CA SER A 104 -2.82 7.57 5.01
C SER A 104 -3.03 6.67 3.79
N SER A 105 -1.95 6.22 3.15
CA SER A 105 -2.01 5.45 1.91
C SER A 105 -2.76 4.13 2.04
N GLY A 106 -2.65 3.45 3.19
CA GLY A 106 -3.35 2.18 3.42
C GLY A 106 -4.86 2.34 3.32
N LEU A 107 -5.42 3.35 3.98
CA LEU A 107 -6.83 3.67 3.86
C LEU A 107 -7.19 4.10 2.43
N GLN A 108 -6.32 4.90 1.78
CA GLN A 108 -6.53 5.34 0.41
C GLN A 108 -6.64 4.15 -0.55
N SER A 109 -5.79 3.13 -0.42
CA SER A 109 -5.84 1.96 -1.29
C SER A 109 -7.20 1.24 -1.21
N ILE A 110 -7.75 1.13 -0.01
CA ILE A 110 -9.07 0.52 0.22
C ILE A 110 -10.18 1.37 -0.40
N VAL A 111 -10.16 2.68 -0.16
CA VAL A 111 -11.18 3.61 -0.68
C VAL A 111 -11.20 3.60 -2.20
N ASP A 112 -10.03 3.61 -2.85
CA ASP A 112 -9.93 3.57 -4.29
C ASP A 112 -10.52 2.26 -4.85
N GLU A 113 -10.19 1.10 -4.28
CA GLU A 113 -10.73 -0.17 -4.76
C GLU A 113 -12.24 -0.28 -4.54
N ILE A 114 -12.76 0.22 -3.42
CA ILE A 114 -14.20 0.34 -3.21
C ILE A 114 -14.87 1.17 -4.32
N ALA A 115 -14.28 2.31 -4.67
CA ALA A 115 -14.79 3.17 -5.73
C ALA A 115 -14.76 2.48 -7.11
N TYR A 116 -13.66 1.82 -7.47
CA TYR A 116 -13.55 1.10 -8.74
C TYR A 116 -14.54 -0.07 -8.85
N ILE A 117 -14.74 -0.82 -7.79
CA ILE A 117 -15.72 -1.91 -7.74
C ILE A 117 -17.14 -1.35 -7.80
N ALA A 118 -17.45 -0.29 -7.05
CA ALA A 118 -18.76 0.35 -7.05
C ALA A 118 -19.15 0.91 -8.45
N CYS A 119 -18.15 1.42 -9.20
CA CYS A 119 -18.35 1.90 -10.57
C CYS A 119 -18.35 0.77 -11.61
N GLY A 120 -18.21 -0.49 -11.24
CA GLY A 120 -18.18 -1.64 -12.15
C GLY A 120 -16.90 -1.76 -12.99
N MET A 121 -15.84 -1.01 -12.65
CA MET A 121 -14.57 -1.08 -13.37
C MET A 121 -13.77 -2.32 -12.99
N LYS A 122 -14.01 -2.88 -11.80
CA LYS A 122 -13.36 -4.08 -11.26
C LYS A 122 -14.39 -4.94 -10.54
N THR A 123 -14.02 -6.19 -10.30
CA THR A 123 -14.89 -7.12 -9.56
C THR A 123 -14.28 -7.52 -8.22
N ILE A 124 -13.02 -7.91 -8.20
CA ILE A 124 -12.30 -8.34 -7.00
C ILE A 124 -10.91 -7.71 -7.03
N SER A 125 -10.50 -7.13 -5.92
CA SER A 125 -9.19 -6.51 -5.78
C SER A 125 -8.60 -6.79 -4.40
N ILE A 126 -7.27 -6.73 -4.31
CA ILE A 126 -6.53 -6.73 -3.05
C ILE A 126 -6.01 -5.31 -2.81
N ALA A 127 -6.29 -4.76 -1.64
CA ALA A 127 -5.77 -3.49 -1.18
C ALA A 127 -4.88 -3.70 0.05
N GLY A 128 -3.75 -3.02 0.11
CA GLY A 128 -2.81 -3.15 1.22
C GLY A 128 -1.60 -2.27 1.08
N GLY A 129 -0.52 -2.63 1.78
CA GLY A 129 0.72 -1.87 1.70
C GLY A 129 1.94 -2.65 2.17
N MET A 130 3.08 -2.10 1.85
CA MET A 130 4.38 -2.59 2.26
C MET A 130 5.34 -1.43 2.47
N GLU A 131 6.24 -1.57 3.43
CA GLU A 131 7.28 -0.56 3.68
C GLU A 131 8.45 -1.19 4.42
N SER A 132 9.66 -0.81 4.09
CA SER A 132 10.87 -1.13 4.84
C SER A 132 11.67 0.15 5.13
N MET A 133 11.42 0.76 6.28
CA MET A 133 12.16 1.92 6.76
C MET A 133 13.60 1.59 7.18
N THR A 134 14.00 0.32 7.05
CA THR A 134 15.39 -0.12 7.24
C THR A 134 16.18 -0.01 5.95
N MET A 135 15.62 -0.49 4.84
CA MET A 135 16.27 -0.47 3.53
C MET A 135 16.19 0.91 2.91
N ILE A 136 15.01 1.53 2.96
CA ILE A 136 14.79 2.88 2.46
C ILE A 136 14.48 3.81 3.62
N PRO A 137 15.37 4.78 3.91
CA PRO A 137 15.15 5.70 5.01
C PRO A 137 13.98 6.67 4.72
N MET A 138 13.46 7.28 5.78
CA MET A 138 12.48 8.37 5.62
C MET A 138 13.11 9.53 4.83
N GLY A 139 12.43 9.95 3.78
CA GLY A 139 12.96 10.93 2.81
C GLY A 139 13.55 10.31 1.56
N GLY A 140 13.60 8.97 1.47
CA GLY A 140 14.11 8.22 0.32
C GLY A 140 15.61 7.99 0.37
N VAL A 141 16.13 7.34 -0.67
CA VAL A 141 17.58 7.07 -0.86
C VAL A 141 18.34 8.33 -1.20
N LYS A 142 17.72 9.22 -1.96
CA LYS A 142 18.27 10.51 -2.35
C LYS A 142 17.31 11.63 -1.97
N PHE A 143 17.58 12.30 -0.87
CA PHE A 143 16.84 13.50 -0.51
C PHE A 143 17.28 14.67 -1.38
N ALA A 144 16.39 15.17 -2.23
CA ALA A 144 16.65 16.27 -3.15
C ALA A 144 15.46 17.26 -3.14
N PRO A 145 15.37 18.12 -2.12
CA PRO A 145 14.28 19.07 -2.00
C PRO A 145 14.35 20.14 -3.11
N ASN A 146 13.21 20.69 -3.47
CA ASN A 146 13.13 21.80 -4.41
C ASN A 146 13.73 23.07 -3.76
N PRO A 147 14.79 23.67 -4.32
CA PRO A 147 15.45 24.83 -3.71
C PRO A 147 14.51 26.02 -3.48
N ARG A 148 13.58 26.26 -4.39
CA ARG A 148 12.61 27.34 -4.25
C ARG A 148 11.65 27.09 -3.08
N LEU A 149 11.16 25.85 -2.89
CA LEU A 149 10.30 25.54 -1.75
C LEU A 149 11.04 25.58 -0.42
N VAL A 150 12.33 25.25 -0.41
CA VAL A 150 13.18 25.40 0.79
C VAL A 150 13.31 26.87 1.19
N GLU A 151 13.38 27.77 0.21
CA GLU A 151 13.49 29.23 0.45
C GLU A 151 12.15 29.87 0.79
N GLU A 152 11.09 29.58 0.01
CA GLU A 152 9.80 30.27 0.11
C GLU A 152 8.87 29.62 1.16
N TRP A 153 9.00 28.30 1.37
CA TRP A 153 8.12 27.53 2.26
C TRP A 153 8.81 26.32 2.88
N PRO A 154 9.83 26.54 3.74
CA PRO A 154 10.65 25.46 4.32
C PRO A 154 9.83 24.44 5.12
N GLU A 155 8.69 24.82 5.70
CA GLU A 155 7.79 23.96 6.45
C GLU A 155 7.25 22.81 5.59
N SER A 156 7.24 22.93 4.26
CA SER A 156 6.84 21.85 3.34
C SER A 156 7.69 20.59 3.46
N TYR A 157 8.92 20.73 3.96
CA TYR A 157 9.86 19.62 4.22
C TYR A 157 10.01 19.27 5.69
N MET A 158 9.16 19.84 6.55
CA MET A 158 9.20 19.58 7.98
C MET A 158 8.88 18.11 8.29
N THR A 159 9.62 17.53 9.23
CA THR A 159 9.31 16.17 9.70
C THR A 159 8.01 16.15 10.51
N MET A 160 7.32 15.00 10.52
CA MET A 160 6.08 14.86 11.29
C MET A 160 6.29 15.08 12.80
N GLY A 161 7.46 14.74 13.33
CA GLY A 161 7.80 15.06 14.71
C GLY A 161 7.77 16.56 14.99
N LEU A 162 8.45 17.35 14.16
CA LEU A 162 8.44 18.82 14.29
C LEU A 162 7.05 19.41 14.05
N THR A 163 6.31 18.86 13.07
CA THR A 163 4.93 19.30 12.83
C THR A 163 4.04 19.11 14.07
N SER A 164 4.17 17.97 14.75
CA SER A 164 3.36 17.69 15.94
C SER A 164 3.76 18.55 17.15
N GLU A 165 5.00 19.04 17.23
CA GLU A 165 5.44 19.95 18.28
C GLU A 165 4.90 21.40 18.09
N LEU A 166 4.42 21.70 16.89
CA LEU A 166 3.85 23.03 16.55
C LEU A 166 2.33 23.10 16.69
N LEU A 167 1.66 21.96 16.94
CA LEU A 167 0.20 21.86 17.12
C LEU A 167 -0.17 21.96 18.61
#